data_7c6aadc07bc6c2affb3d1ad0e6c41f55
#
_entry.id   7c6aadc07bc6c2affb3d1ad0e6c41f55
#
_cell.length_a   1.000
_cell.length_b   1.000
_cell.length_c   1.000
_cell.angle_alpha   90.00
_cell.angle_beta   90.00
_cell.angle_gamma   90.00
#
_symmetry.space_group_name_H-M   'P 1'
#
loop_
_entity.id
_entity.type
_entity.pdbx_description
1 polymer ?
#
loop_
_entity_poly.entity_id
_entity_poly.type
_entity_poly.pdbx_seq_one_letter_code
_entity_poly.pdbx_strand_id
1 'polypeptide(L)'
;MKAIIVEDEVLARQELAYLIRTHSSIEIEEEFEDGLDALKYLQSHEVDVLFLDINVPSIDGVLLAQNISKFQVKPYIVFTTAYKEHAAEAFEIEAFDYILKPYSESRISSMLAKLEAAYGQRHQPVQEELKPAIRKVNLWKNDKIIVVDSDDIYYASAQEKTTEVITRAETYTMNVSISEFHSRLPGESFYRCHRSYLVNLSKIREIIPWFNNTYLLKLTDLDVEIPVSRSKAKEFKQLMRI
;
A
#
# COMPACT_ATOMS: atom_id res chain seq x y z
N MET A 1 16.09 8.76 -5.49
CA MET A 1 15.56 8.44 -4.14
C MET A 1 16.14 9.43 -3.17
N LYS A 2 15.29 10.15 -2.43
CA LYS A 2 15.65 11.24 -1.51
C LYS A 2 15.67 10.71 -0.08
N ALA A 3 16.71 11.03 0.67
CA ALA A 3 16.87 10.59 2.04
C ALA A 3 17.20 11.74 2.98
N ILE A 4 16.86 11.56 4.26
CA ILE A 4 17.42 12.35 5.34
C ILE A 4 18.10 11.45 6.37
N ILE A 5 19.05 12.02 7.09
CA ILE A 5 19.76 11.36 8.21
C ILE A 5 19.43 12.12 9.50
N VAL A 6 19.06 11.40 10.55
CA VAL A 6 18.83 11.93 11.91
C VAL A 6 19.78 11.23 12.85
N GLU A 7 20.82 11.94 13.27
CA GLU A 7 21.95 11.41 14.02
C GLU A 7 22.68 12.56 14.72
N ASP A 8 22.79 12.55 16.03
CA ASP A 8 23.42 13.62 16.80
C ASP A 8 24.95 13.50 16.84
N GLU A 9 25.48 12.28 16.72
CA GLU A 9 26.91 12.04 16.71
C GLU A 9 27.53 12.39 15.33
N VAL A 10 28.29 13.47 15.26
CA VAL A 10 28.87 14.02 14.01
C VAL A 10 29.65 12.95 13.22
N LEU A 11 30.49 12.14 13.90
CA LEU A 11 31.31 11.15 13.21
C LEU A 11 30.48 10.02 12.64
N ALA A 12 29.50 9.51 13.37
CA ALA A 12 28.59 8.46 12.92
C ALA A 12 27.75 8.97 11.72
N ARG A 13 27.25 10.20 11.79
CA ARG A 13 26.50 10.84 10.69
C ARG A 13 27.35 10.97 9.43
N GLN A 14 28.59 11.45 9.55
CA GLN A 14 29.52 11.59 8.42
C GLN A 14 29.90 10.22 7.80
N GLU A 15 30.16 9.22 8.64
CA GLU A 15 30.45 7.86 8.18
C GLU A 15 29.26 7.28 7.42
N LEU A 16 28.05 7.39 7.96
CA LEU A 16 26.82 6.92 7.30
C LEU A 16 26.59 7.63 5.97
N ALA A 17 26.72 8.97 5.96
CA ALA A 17 26.56 9.77 4.75
C ALA A 17 27.59 9.39 3.67
N TYR A 18 28.85 9.14 4.08
CA TYR A 18 29.89 8.65 3.17
C TYR A 18 29.54 7.30 2.58
N LEU A 19 29.12 6.33 3.40
CA LEU A 19 28.76 4.99 2.95
C LEU A 19 27.55 5.00 1.99
N ILE A 20 26.53 5.82 2.30
CA ILE A 20 25.35 5.99 1.44
C ILE A 20 25.77 6.55 0.06
N ARG A 21 26.54 7.63 0.04
CA ARG A 21 27.02 8.26 -1.22
C ARG A 21 27.95 7.35 -2.05
N THR A 22 28.70 6.46 -1.37
CA THR A 22 29.64 5.57 -2.03
C THR A 22 28.97 4.33 -2.64
N HIS A 23 27.93 3.81 -1.98
CA HIS A 23 27.34 2.50 -2.31
C HIS A 23 25.91 2.57 -2.86
N SER A 24 25.39 3.77 -3.14
CA SER A 24 24.03 3.91 -3.70
C SER A 24 23.89 5.19 -4.54
N SER A 25 22.74 5.29 -5.22
CA SER A 25 22.30 6.50 -5.92
C SER A 25 21.38 7.39 -5.07
N ILE A 26 21.30 7.15 -3.76
CA ILE A 26 20.44 7.88 -2.84
C ILE A 26 21.00 9.29 -2.63
N GLU A 27 20.15 10.28 -2.81
CA GLU A 27 20.46 11.69 -2.56
C GLU A 27 20.09 12.06 -1.11
N ILE A 28 21.08 12.45 -0.32
CA ILE A 28 20.86 12.97 1.03
C ILE A 28 20.46 14.44 0.91
N GLU A 29 19.19 14.75 1.16
CA GLU A 29 18.65 16.12 1.09
C GLU A 29 19.01 16.94 2.30
N GLU A 30 18.94 16.36 3.51
CA GLU A 30 19.20 17.07 4.74
C GLU A 30 19.71 16.11 5.83
N GLU A 31 20.48 16.65 6.76
CA GLU A 31 21.03 15.95 7.91
C GLU A 31 20.63 16.70 9.20
N PHE A 32 20.05 15.99 10.17
CA PHE A 32 19.53 16.53 11.42
C PHE A 32 20.28 15.96 12.63
N GLU A 33 20.53 16.80 13.63
CA GLU A 33 21.08 16.40 14.93
C GLU A 33 19.98 16.18 15.98
N ASP A 34 18.76 16.62 15.66
CA ASP A 34 17.62 16.64 16.58
C ASP A 34 16.37 16.04 15.92
N GLY A 35 15.72 15.13 16.64
CA GLY A 35 14.56 14.42 16.12
C GLY A 35 13.33 15.31 15.91
N LEU A 36 13.17 16.37 16.71
CA LEU A 36 12.04 17.30 16.56
C LEU A 36 12.19 18.18 15.32
N ASP A 37 13.40 18.58 14.97
CA ASP A 37 13.64 19.35 13.75
C ASP A 37 13.45 18.50 12.51
N ALA A 38 13.87 17.23 12.55
CA ALA A 38 13.56 16.26 11.51
C ALA A 38 12.03 16.06 11.36
N LEU A 39 11.28 15.96 12.46
CA LEU A 39 9.82 15.82 12.41
C LEU A 39 9.15 17.04 11.77
N LYS A 40 9.59 18.26 12.10
CA LYS A 40 9.08 19.49 11.48
C LYS A 40 9.34 19.52 9.98
N TYR A 41 10.54 19.10 9.57
CA TYR A 41 10.90 19.01 8.16
C TYR A 41 9.99 18.04 7.39
N LEU A 42 9.78 16.84 7.94
CA LEU A 42 8.96 15.79 7.36
C LEU A 42 7.46 16.14 7.26
N GLN A 43 6.97 17.13 8.02
CA GLN A 43 5.59 17.61 7.89
C GLN A 43 5.34 18.42 6.60
N SER A 44 6.40 18.94 5.98
CA SER A 44 6.32 19.82 4.80
C SER A 44 7.12 19.32 3.60
N HIS A 45 7.93 18.28 3.76
CA HIS A 45 8.78 17.71 2.72
C HIS A 45 8.59 16.20 2.66
N GLU A 46 8.39 15.70 1.46
CA GLU A 46 8.33 14.27 1.21
C GLU A 46 9.75 13.74 0.99
N VAL A 47 10.12 12.70 1.74
CA VAL A 47 11.36 11.95 1.56
C VAL A 47 11.04 10.47 1.38
N ASP A 48 11.91 9.77 0.68
CA ASP A 48 11.71 8.35 0.39
C ASP A 48 12.28 7.46 1.50
N VAL A 49 13.33 7.95 2.18
CA VAL A 49 14.08 7.20 3.20
C VAL A 49 14.45 8.09 4.37
N LEU A 50 14.28 7.54 5.56
CA LEU A 50 14.74 8.10 6.83
C LEU A 50 15.76 7.15 7.45
N PHE A 51 17.02 7.58 7.55
CA PHE A 51 18.03 6.94 8.39
C PHE A 51 17.96 7.59 9.78
N LEU A 52 17.71 6.80 10.81
CA LEU A 52 17.33 7.32 12.13
C LEU A 52 18.10 6.63 13.24
N ASP A 53 18.88 7.39 14.01
CA ASP A 53 19.33 6.89 15.30
C ASP A 53 18.16 6.89 16.31
N ILE A 54 18.18 5.93 17.21
CA ILE A 54 17.21 5.82 18.29
C ILE A 54 17.45 6.90 19.35
N ASN A 55 18.72 7.13 19.72
CA ASN A 55 19.09 8.09 20.74
C ASN A 55 19.41 9.46 20.15
N VAL A 56 18.40 10.18 19.70
CA VAL A 56 18.54 11.57 19.27
C VAL A 56 17.87 12.52 20.26
N PRO A 57 18.37 13.78 20.38
CA PRO A 57 17.77 14.78 21.26
C PRO A 57 16.31 15.07 20.96
N SER A 58 15.63 15.64 21.95
CA SER A 58 14.27 16.18 21.93
C SER A 58 13.16 15.16 21.78
N ILE A 59 13.27 14.15 20.92
CA ILE A 59 12.31 13.08 20.73
C ILE A 59 13.07 11.79 20.43
N ASP A 60 12.77 10.73 21.17
CA ASP A 60 13.31 9.39 20.94
C ASP A 60 13.00 8.90 19.52
N GLY A 61 13.99 8.27 18.87
CA GLY A 61 13.86 7.83 17.47
C GLY A 61 12.76 6.80 17.23
N VAL A 62 12.48 5.93 18.22
CA VAL A 62 11.36 4.98 18.12
C VAL A 62 10.03 5.72 18.12
N LEU A 63 9.87 6.70 19.02
CA LEU A 63 8.67 7.54 19.09
C LEU A 63 8.52 8.40 17.83
N LEU A 64 9.62 8.93 17.29
CA LEU A 64 9.64 9.65 16.02
C LEU A 64 9.14 8.74 14.89
N ALA A 65 9.69 7.54 14.77
CA ALA A 65 9.29 6.54 13.77
C ALA A 65 7.81 6.15 13.89
N GLN A 66 7.28 5.97 15.11
CA GLN A 66 5.85 5.72 15.37
C GLN A 66 4.95 6.87 14.89
N ASN A 67 5.38 8.12 15.00
CA ASN A 67 4.65 9.26 14.47
C ASN A 67 4.67 9.29 12.93
N ILE A 68 5.83 9.04 12.33
CA ILE A 68 6.00 9.01 10.87
C ILE A 68 5.24 7.83 10.25
N SER A 69 5.12 6.70 10.93
CA SER A 69 4.35 5.54 10.46
C SER A 69 2.86 5.84 10.25
N LYS A 70 2.34 6.95 10.81
CA LYS A 70 0.95 7.42 10.63
C LYS A 70 0.78 8.37 9.45
N PHE A 71 1.85 8.75 8.76
CA PHE A 71 1.77 9.63 7.61
C PHE A 71 1.08 8.93 6.44
N GLN A 72 0.42 9.69 5.59
CA GLN A 72 -0.25 9.16 4.41
C GLN A 72 0.75 8.59 3.40
N VAL A 73 1.87 9.27 3.21
CA VAL A 73 3.03 8.80 2.44
C VAL A 73 4.15 8.53 3.43
N LYS A 74 4.53 7.26 3.59
CA LYS A 74 5.52 6.83 4.57
C LYS A 74 6.87 6.64 3.90
N PRO A 75 7.96 7.24 4.42
CA PRO A 75 9.31 6.88 4.01
C PRO A 75 9.67 5.45 4.46
N TYR A 76 10.63 4.85 3.81
CA TYR A 76 11.33 3.69 4.39
C TYR A 76 12.12 4.17 5.61
N ILE A 77 11.96 3.49 6.73
CA ILE A 77 12.68 3.80 7.98
C ILE A 77 13.78 2.77 8.16
N VAL A 78 15.01 3.22 8.27
CA VAL A 78 16.19 2.41 8.58
C VAL A 78 16.77 2.93 9.89
N PHE A 79 16.71 2.12 10.94
CA PHE A 79 17.35 2.47 12.20
C PHE A 79 18.85 2.23 12.13
N THR A 80 19.64 3.18 12.69
CA THR A 80 21.09 3.16 12.74
C THR A 80 21.55 3.45 14.15
N THR A 81 21.81 2.45 14.99
CA THR A 81 22.00 2.65 16.42
C THR A 81 23.08 1.73 17.02
N ALA A 82 23.62 2.11 18.17
CA ALA A 82 24.51 1.26 18.96
C ALA A 82 23.79 0.18 19.79
N TYR A 83 22.48 0.27 19.94
CA TYR A 83 21.68 -0.54 20.85
C TYR A 83 21.01 -1.71 20.11
N LYS A 84 21.01 -2.90 20.74
CA LYS A 84 20.40 -4.12 20.18
C LYS A 84 18.98 -4.36 20.70
N GLU A 85 18.67 -3.80 21.85
CA GLU A 85 17.42 -4.04 22.59
C GLU A 85 16.17 -3.50 21.89
N HIS A 86 16.28 -2.47 21.06
CA HIS A 86 15.15 -1.86 20.36
C HIS A 86 14.78 -2.54 19.02
N ALA A 87 15.44 -3.65 18.68
CA ALA A 87 15.16 -4.35 17.43
C ALA A 87 13.70 -4.90 17.36
N ALA A 88 13.13 -5.28 18.50
CA ALA A 88 11.76 -5.75 18.58
C ALA A 88 10.76 -4.60 18.28
N GLU A 89 11.00 -3.42 18.83
CA GLU A 89 10.18 -2.23 18.60
C GLU A 89 10.26 -1.75 17.15
N ALA A 90 11.45 -1.80 16.54
CA ALA A 90 11.64 -1.52 15.12
C ALA A 90 10.83 -2.46 14.23
N PHE A 91 10.70 -3.73 14.61
CA PHE A 91 9.88 -4.70 13.90
C PHE A 91 8.38 -4.39 14.01
N GLU A 92 7.89 -3.96 15.17
CA GLU A 92 6.49 -3.54 15.37
C GLU A 92 6.10 -2.30 14.53
N ILE A 93 7.08 -1.43 14.26
CA ILE A 93 6.91 -0.23 13.43
C ILE A 93 6.99 -0.55 11.92
N GLU A 94 7.29 -1.80 11.56
CA GLU A 94 7.56 -2.22 10.18
C GLU A 94 8.75 -1.44 9.56
N ALA A 95 9.81 -1.18 10.35
CA ALA A 95 11.03 -0.58 9.85
C ALA A 95 11.62 -1.43 8.71
N PHE A 96 12.16 -0.76 7.69
CA PHE A 96 12.76 -1.44 6.55
C PHE A 96 13.98 -2.27 6.94
N ASP A 97 14.83 -1.70 7.79
CA ASP A 97 16.01 -2.40 8.29
C ASP A 97 16.49 -1.82 9.63
N TYR A 98 17.41 -2.55 10.28
CA TYR A 98 18.02 -2.19 11.54
C TYR A 98 19.54 -2.43 11.47
N ILE A 99 20.32 -1.36 11.59
CA ILE A 99 21.77 -1.37 11.42
C ILE A 99 22.43 -1.02 12.75
N LEU A 100 23.36 -1.87 13.18
CA LEU A 100 24.12 -1.62 14.40
C LEU A 100 25.41 -0.85 14.10
N LYS A 101 25.72 0.12 14.95
CA LYS A 101 27.03 0.76 15.03
C LYS A 101 28.03 -0.18 15.75
N PRO A 102 29.34 -0.20 15.36
CA PRO A 102 29.93 0.49 14.23
C PRO A 102 29.48 -0.08 12.89
N TYR A 103 29.38 0.76 11.88
CA TYR A 103 28.89 0.35 10.57
C TYR A 103 29.82 -0.64 9.88
N SER A 104 29.25 -1.73 9.36
CA SER A 104 29.94 -2.62 8.44
C SER A 104 29.63 -2.21 7.00
N GLU A 105 30.65 -1.88 6.23
CA GLU A 105 30.49 -1.47 4.81
C GLU A 105 29.66 -2.49 4.02
N SER A 106 29.97 -3.81 4.18
CA SER A 106 29.22 -4.87 3.51
C SER A 106 27.74 -4.93 3.92
N ARG A 107 27.44 -4.65 5.21
CA ARG A 107 26.08 -4.63 5.74
C ARG A 107 25.31 -3.43 5.20
N ILE A 108 25.91 -2.24 5.21
CA ILE A 108 25.32 -1.02 4.65
C ILE A 108 25.07 -1.20 3.14
N SER A 109 26.08 -1.63 2.36
CA SER A 109 25.94 -1.85 0.93
C SER A 109 24.81 -2.85 0.59
N SER A 110 24.72 -3.95 1.33
CA SER A 110 23.64 -4.93 1.15
C SER A 110 22.25 -4.35 1.47
N MET A 111 22.13 -3.54 2.50
CA MET A 111 20.88 -2.86 2.87
C MET A 111 20.49 -1.84 1.82
N LEU A 112 21.43 -1.00 1.36
CA LEU A 112 21.18 0.02 0.33
C LEU A 112 20.71 -0.61 -0.99
N ALA A 113 21.35 -1.71 -1.43
CA ALA A 113 20.92 -2.44 -2.62
C ALA A 113 19.47 -2.99 -2.49
N LYS A 114 19.10 -3.51 -1.31
CA LYS A 114 17.72 -3.95 -1.04
C LYS A 114 16.74 -2.78 -1.04
N LEU A 115 17.15 -1.64 -0.49
CA LEU A 115 16.33 -0.43 -0.39
C LEU A 115 16.07 0.16 -1.78
N GLU A 116 17.09 0.27 -2.64
CA GLU A 116 16.94 0.71 -4.03
C GLU A 116 16.05 -0.23 -4.84
N ALA A 117 16.19 -1.54 -4.66
CA ALA A 117 15.33 -2.53 -5.30
C ALA A 117 13.85 -2.38 -4.86
N ALA A 118 13.60 -2.20 -3.56
CA ALA A 118 12.26 -1.99 -3.02
C ALA A 118 11.65 -0.66 -3.49
N TYR A 119 12.45 0.41 -3.52
CA TYR A 119 12.04 1.70 -4.04
C TYR A 119 11.70 1.64 -5.53
N GLY A 120 12.55 0.98 -6.33
CA GLY A 120 12.30 0.78 -7.75
C GLY A 120 10.97 0.05 -8.00
N GLN A 121 10.65 -0.97 -7.20
CA GLN A 121 9.36 -1.67 -7.29
C GLN A 121 8.17 -0.78 -6.90
N ARG A 122 8.33 0.15 -5.94
CA ARG A 122 7.28 1.07 -5.50
C ARG A 122 7.04 2.23 -6.46
N HIS A 123 8.09 2.66 -7.20
CA HIS A 123 8.09 3.86 -8.04
C HIS A 123 8.27 3.57 -9.53
N GLN A 124 8.30 2.32 -9.94
CA GLN A 124 8.17 2.04 -11.37
C GLN A 124 6.84 2.65 -11.82
N PRO A 125 6.84 3.56 -12.85
CA PRO A 125 5.61 3.81 -13.55
C PRO A 125 5.12 2.42 -13.96
N VAL A 126 3.88 2.10 -13.64
CA VAL A 126 3.29 0.80 -13.94
C VAL A 126 3.37 0.60 -15.47
N GLN A 127 4.57 0.27 -15.97
CA GLN A 127 4.69 -0.64 -17.06
C GLN A 127 4.33 -1.98 -16.41
N GLU A 128 3.11 -2.43 -16.67
CA GLU A 128 2.67 -3.78 -16.43
C GLU A 128 3.68 -4.76 -17.05
N GLU A 129 4.85 -4.93 -16.45
CA GLU A 129 5.49 -6.22 -16.45
C GLU A 129 4.68 -7.07 -15.49
N LEU A 130 3.72 -7.72 -16.05
CA LEU A 130 2.97 -8.84 -15.54
C LEU A 130 3.92 -9.85 -14.86
N LYS A 131 4.32 -9.60 -13.60
CA LYS A 131 4.28 -10.72 -12.67
C LYS A 131 2.80 -11.08 -12.65
N PRO A 132 2.39 -12.28 -13.00
CA PRO A 132 1.03 -12.65 -12.85
C PRO A 132 0.69 -12.56 -11.35
N ALA A 133 0.24 -11.38 -10.89
CA ALA A 133 -0.66 -11.38 -9.76
C ALA A 133 -1.66 -12.44 -10.17
N ILE A 134 -1.78 -13.52 -9.38
CA ILE A 134 -2.74 -14.56 -9.68
C ILE A 134 -4.09 -13.86 -9.64
N ARG A 135 -4.50 -13.26 -10.77
CA ARG A 135 -5.79 -12.60 -10.97
C ARG A 135 -6.90 -13.65 -11.04
N LYS A 136 -6.59 -14.85 -10.57
CA LYS A 136 -7.47 -16.01 -10.65
C LYS A 136 -8.24 -16.17 -9.36
N VAL A 137 -9.54 -16.33 -9.50
CA VAL A 137 -10.49 -16.51 -8.41
C VAL A 137 -11.08 -17.93 -8.55
N ASN A 138 -11.06 -18.67 -7.46
CA ASN A 138 -11.64 -19.99 -7.40
C ASN A 138 -13.16 -19.89 -7.14
N LEU A 139 -13.97 -20.27 -8.11
CA LEU A 139 -15.42 -20.29 -8.02
C LEU A 139 -15.92 -21.74 -8.01
N TRP A 140 -17.02 -21.99 -7.33
CA TRP A 140 -17.62 -23.31 -7.26
C TRP A 140 -18.78 -23.43 -8.25
N LYS A 141 -18.80 -24.54 -9.00
CA LYS A 141 -19.92 -24.90 -9.87
C LYS A 141 -20.01 -26.43 -9.99
N ASN A 142 -21.18 -27.03 -9.71
CA ASN A 142 -21.45 -28.46 -9.81
C ASN A 142 -20.35 -29.31 -9.15
N ASP A 143 -20.06 -29.04 -7.90
CA ASP A 143 -19.02 -29.72 -7.09
C ASP A 143 -17.59 -29.65 -7.66
N LYS A 144 -17.34 -28.71 -8.57
CA LYS A 144 -16.03 -28.47 -9.16
C LYS A 144 -15.55 -27.06 -8.82
N ILE A 145 -14.24 -26.89 -8.63
CA ILE A 145 -13.58 -25.60 -8.55
C ILE A 145 -13.24 -25.17 -9.96
N ILE A 146 -13.80 -24.05 -10.38
CA ILE A 146 -13.50 -23.39 -11.65
C ILE A 146 -12.58 -22.21 -11.35
N VAL A 147 -11.44 -22.17 -12.01
CA VAL A 147 -10.48 -21.08 -11.88
C VAL A 147 -10.77 -20.04 -12.94
N VAL A 148 -11.30 -18.89 -12.52
CA VAL A 148 -11.73 -17.79 -13.40
C VAL A 148 -10.75 -16.62 -13.23
N ASP A 149 -10.45 -15.92 -14.30
CA ASP A 149 -9.71 -14.66 -14.18
C ASP A 149 -10.60 -13.60 -13.51
N SER A 150 -10.04 -12.82 -12.57
CA SER A 150 -10.81 -11.76 -11.91
C SER A 150 -11.32 -10.71 -12.89
N ASP A 151 -10.60 -10.50 -14.00
CA ASP A 151 -11.00 -9.58 -15.04
C ASP A 151 -12.25 -10.07 -15.81
N ASP A 152 -12.59 -11.35 -15.76
CA ASP A 152 -13.82 -11.90 -16.34
C ASP A 152 -15.04 -11.70 -15.44
N ILE A 153 -14.83 -11.33 -14.16
CA ILE A 153 -15.91 -11.07 -13.21
C ILE A 153 -16.42 -9.64 -13.41
N TYR A 154 -17.71 -9.50 -13.67
CA TYR A 154 -18.39 -8.22 -13.86
C TYR A 154 -18.91 -7.64 -12.54
N TYR A 155 -19.64 -8.47 -11.81
CA TYR A 155 -20.15 -8.07 -10.49
C TYR A 155 -20.48 -9.33 -9.67
N ALA A 156 -20.71 -9.13 -8.38
CA ALA A 156 -21.30 -10.15 -7.54
C ALA A 156 -22.52 -9.59 -6.80
N SER A 157 -23.52 -10.43 -6.58
CA SER A 157 -24.73 -10.09 -5.86
C SER A 157 -24.93 -11.00 -4.65
N ALA A 158 -25.31 -10.39 -3.50
CA ALA A 158 -25.67 -11.15 -2.32
C ALA A 158 -27.06 -11.74 -2.48
N GLN A 159 -27.16 -13.04 -2.27
CA GLN A 159 -28.38 -13.77 -2.01
C GLN A 159 -28.42 -14.11 -0.51
N GLU A 160 -29.54 -14.63 0.02
CA GLU A 160 -29.73 -14.82 1.47
C GLU A 160 -28.52 -15.34 2.24
N LYS A 161 -27.91 -16.44 1.79
CA LYS A 161 -26.71 -17.05 2.43
C LYS A 161 -25.56 -17.29 1.46
N THR A 162 -25.72 -16.88 0.21
CA THR A 162 -24.79 -17.15 -0.87
C THR A 162 -24.43 -15.86 -1.59
N THR A 163 -23.40 -15.92 -2.41
CA THR A 163 -23.01 -14.85 -3.33
C THR A 163 -23.05 -15.40 -4.75
N GLU A 164 -23.82 -14.77 -5.60
CA GLU A 164 -23.77 -15.02 -7.04
C GLU A 164 -22.67 -14.17 -7.66
N VAL A 165 -21.80 -14.78 -8.43
CA VAL A 165 -20.70 -14.14 -9.15
C VAL A 165 -20.99 -14.22 -10.63
N ILE A 166 -21.09 -13.07 -11.28
CA ILE A 166 -21.49 -12.94 -12.66
C ILE A 166 -20.29 -12.64 -13.53
N THR A 167 -20.05 -13.50 -14.50
CA THR A 167 -19.08 -13.28 -15.58
C THR A 167 -19.81 -13.06 -16.90
N ARG A 168 -19.08 -12.76 -17.98
CA ARG A 168 -19.69 -12.68 -19.31
C ARG A 168 -20.32 -13.97 -19.76
N ALA A 169 -19.72 -15.12 -19.44
CA ALA A 169 -20.10 -16.40 -19.92
C ALA A 169 -21.13 -17.11 -19.02
N GLU A 170 -20.98 -16.98 -17.71
CA GLU A 170 -21.68 -17.81 -16.74
C GLU A 170 -21.91 -17.11 -15.40
N THR A 171 -22.85 -17.67 -14.62
CA THR A 171 -23.06 -17.28 -13.21
C THR A 171 -22.62 -18.43 -12.31
N TYR A 172 -21.92 -18.07 -11.22
CA TYR A 172 -21.43 -19.00 -10.22
C TYR A 172 -22.07 -18.70 -8.86
N THR A 173 -22.36 -19.72 -8.07
CA THR A 173 -22.91 -19.56 -6.72
C THR A 173 -21.88 -19.95 -5.68
N MET A 174 -21.53 -19.03 -4.80
CA MET A 174 -20.57 -19.23 -3.72
C MET A 174 -21.30 -19.31 -2.38
N ASN A 175 -21.03 -20.34 -1.57
CA ASN A 175 -21.60 -20.53 -0.24
C ASN A 175 -20.87 -19.68 0.82
N VAL A 176 -20.65 -18.39 0.50
CA VAL A 176 -19.99 -17.40 1.35
C VAL A 176 -20.73 -16.08 1.27
N SER A 177 -20.55 -15.22 2.28
CA SER A 177 -21.09 -13.88 2.23
C SER A 177 -20.37 -13.03 1.19
N ILE A 178 -21.04 -12.02 0.64
CA ILE A 178 -20.43 -11.09 -0.33
C ILE A 178 -19.26 -10.30 0.30
N SER A 179 -19.21 -10.09 1.60
CA SER A 179 -18.06 -9.48 2.29
C SER A 179 -16.86 -10.41 2.33
N GLU A 180 -17.10 -11.69 2.60
CA GLU A 180 -16.06 -12.71 2.56
C GLU A 180 -15.58 -12.96 1.11
N PHE A 181 -16.48 -12.95 0.14
CA PHE A 181 -16.09 -13.03 -1.28
C PHE A 181 -15.22 -11.84 -1.68
N HIS A 182 -15.59 -10.63 -1.27
CA HIS A 182 -14.80 -9.41 -1.53
C HIS A 182 -13.36 -9.52 -1.01
N SER A 183 -13.13 -10.05 0.19
CA SER A 183 -11.79 -10.22 0.75
C SER A 183 -10.89 -11.22 -0.01
N ARG A 184 -11.47 -12.05 -0.88
CA ARG A 184 -10.76 -13.04 -1.72
C ARG A 184 -10.39 -12.49 -3.10
N LEU A 185 -10.90 -11.32 -3.46
CA LEU A 185 -10.64 -10.68 -4.75
C LEU A 185 -9.36 -9.82 -4.69
N PRO A 186 -8.66 -9.67 -5.83
CA PRO A 186 -7.52 -8.74 -5.88
C PRO A 186 -7.99 -7.30 -5.66
N GLY A 187 -7.30 -6.59 -4.74
CA GLY A 187 -7.75 -5.45 -3.95
C GLY A 187 -8.42 -4.27 -4.65
N GLU A 188 -7.90 -3.74 -5.77
CA GLU A 188 -8.30 -2.39 -6.23
C GLU A 188 -9.38 -2.38 -7.32
N SER A 189 -9.61 -3.50 -7.97
CA SER A 189 -10.53 -3.58 -9.13
C SER A 189 -12.00 -3.68 -8.74
N PHE A 190 -12.31 -4.03 -7.50
CA PHE A 190 -13.67 -4.30 -7.06
C PHE A 190 -14.13 -3.32 -5.98
N TYR A 191 -15.34 -2.80 -6.15
CA TYR A 191 -15.93 -1.84 -5.24
C TYR A 191 -17.28 -2.30 -4.70
N ARG A 192 -17.45 -2.26 -3.37
CA ARG A 192 -18.72 -2.55 -2.70
C ARG A 192 -19.65 -1.36 -2.78
N CYS A 193 -20.39 -1.23 -3.88
CA CYS A 193 -21.26 -0.10 -4.13
C CYS A 193 -22.61 -0.16 -3.38
N HIS A 194 -23.04 -1.34 -2.96
CA HIS A 194 -24.29 -1.56 -2.23
C HIS A 194 -24.15 -2.70 -1.22
N ARG A 195 -25.02 -2.77 -0.21
CA ARG A 195 -25.04 -3.92 0.73
C ARG A 195 -25.14 -5.28 0.01
N SER A 196 -25.78 -5.31 -1.16
CA SER A 196 -26.01 -6.50 -1.96
C SER A 196 -25.17 -6.57 -3.23
N TYR A 197 -24.36 -5.57 -3.56
CA TYR A 197 -23.62 -5.55 -4.82
C TYR A 197 -22.17 -5.19 -4.65
N LEU A 198 -21.32 -5.94 -5.32
CA LEU A 198 -19.90 -5.72 -5.52
C LEU A 198 -19.64 -5.63 -7.02
N VAL A 199 -19.08 -4.54 -7.51
CA VAL A 199 -18.88 -4.29 -8.95
C VAL A 199 -17.40 -4.24 -9.30
N ASN A 200 -17.03 -4.76 -10.45
CA ASN A 200 -15.72 -4.55 -11.04
C ASN A 200 -15.71 -3.19 -11.73
N LEU A 201 -14.88 -2.29 -11.23
CA LEU A 201 -14.79 -0.91 -11.70
C LEU A 201 -14.39 -0.80 -13.17
N SER A 202 -13.55 -1.72 -13.66
CA SER A 202 -13.11 -1.76 -15.06
C SER A 202 -14.23 -2.14 -16.04
N LYS A 203 -15.34 -2.69 -15.55
CA LYS A 203 -16.50 -3.10 -16.34
C LYS A 203 -17.62 -2.06 -16.37
N ILE A 204 -17.47 -0.94 -15.67
CA ILE A 204 -18.46 0.15 -15.70
C ILE A 204 -18.33 0.88 -17.03
N ARG A 205 -19.45 0.90 -17.80
CA ARG A 205 -19.55 1.66 -19.06
C ARG A 205 -20.20 3.02 -18.88
N GLU A 206 -21.26 3.10 -18.05
CA GLU A 206 -22.01 4.32 -17.81
C GLU A 206 -22.32 4.50 -16.33
N ILE A 207 -22.25 5.75 -15.87
CA ILE A 207 -22.64 6.15 -14.50
C ILE A 207 -23.80 7.13 -14.66
N ILE A 208 -24.99 6.71 -14.25
CA ILE A 208 -26.21 7.48 -14.39
C ILE A 208 -26.56 8.11 -13.06
N PRO A 209 -26.59 9.47 -12.95
CA PRO A 209 -27.10 10.13 -11.76
C PRO A 209 -28.54 9.70 -11.48
N TRP A 210 -28.83 9.36 -10.22
CA TRP A 210 -30.13 8.87 -9.79
C TRP A 210 -30.69 9.67 -8.62
N PHE A 211 -31.93 9.38 -8.23
CA PHE A 211 -32.60 10.12 -7.16
C PHE A 211 -31.76 10.19 -5.87
N ASN A 212 -31.91 11.29 -5.12
CA ASN A 212 -31.25 11.52 -3.82
C ASN A 212 -29.71 11.43 -3.87
N ASN A 213 -29.07 11.97 -4.90
CA ASN A 213 -27.62 11.96 -5.07
C ASN A 213 -26.99 10.55 -5.03
N THR A 214 -27.68 9.57 -5.58
CA THR A 214 -27.17 8.23 -5.82
C THR A 214 -26.81 8.01 -7.28
N TYR A 215 -26.36 6.82 -7.64
CA TYR A 215 -25.99 6.47 -9.02
C TYR A 215 -26.51 5.09 -9.38
N LEU A 216 -26.80 4.88 -10.66
CA LEU A 216 -26.96 3.57 -11.27
C LEU A 216 -25.78 3.33 -12.22
N LEU A 217 -25.22 2.13 -12.15
CA LEU A 217 -24.07 1.72 -12.96
C LEU A 217 -24.54 0.79 -14.05
N LYS A 218 -24.23 1.10 -15.30
CA LYS A 218 -24.37 0.15 -16.42
C LYS A 218 -23.02 -0.46 -16.74
N LEU A 219 -23.01 -1.77 -16.93
CA LEU A 219 -21.82 -2.52 -17.24
C LEU A 219 -21.65 -2.73 -18.74
N THR A 220 -20.42 -2.97 -19.16
CA THR A 220 -20.10 -3.40 -20.52
C THR A 220 -20.69 -4.77 -20.76
N ASP A 221 -21.22 -5.04 -21.95
CA ASP A 221 -21.70 -6.37 -22.40
C ASP A 221 -22.84 -7.00 -21.59
N LEU A 222 -23.30 -6.39 -20.51
CA LEU A 222 -24.42 -6.88 -19.70
C LEU A 222 -25.52 -5.81 -19.60
N ASP A 223 -26.75 -6.20 -19.86
CA ASP A 223 -27.92 -5.33 -19.68
C ASP A 223 -28.42 -5.43 -18.23
N VAL A 224 -27.63 -4.82 -17.32
CA VAL A 224 -27.90 -4.79 -15.89
C VAL A 224 -27.63 -3.39 -15.35
N GLU A 225 -28.47 -2.94 -14.41
CA GLU A 225 -28.30 -1.69 -13.67
C GLU A 225 -28.00 -1.99 -12.22
N ILE A 226 -26.81 -1.58 -11.73
CA ILE A 226 -26.36 -1.84 -10.37
C ILE A 226 -26.45 -0.51 -9.56
N PRO A 227 -27.23 -0.48 -8.47
CA PRO A 227 -27.40 0.71 -7.66
C PRO A 227 -26.20 0.98 -6.76
N VAL A 228 -25.79 2.24 -6.63
CA VAL A 228 -24.89 2.71 -5.61
C VAL A 228 -25.71 3.21 -4.41
N SER A 229 -25.48 2.68 -3.22
CA SER A 229 -26.22 3.09 -2.02
C SER A 229 -25.86 4.51 -1.59
N ARG A 230 -26.76 5.20 -0.88
CA ARG A 230 -26.55 6.58 -0.37
C ARG A 230 -25.28 6.68 0.49
N SER A 231 -25.04 5.69 1.35
CA SER A 231 -23.85 5.64 2.20
C SER A 231 -22.54 5.52 1.42
N LYS A 232 -22.60 4.98 0.20
CA LYS A 232 -21.44 4.75 -0.67
C LYS A 232 -21.30 5.79 -1.78
N ALA A 233 -22.30 6.62 -2.01
CA ALA A 233 -22.31 7.59 -3.11
C ALA A 233 -21.18 8.62 -3.03
N LYS A 234 -20.85 9.13 -1.83
CA LYS A 234 -19.77 10.09 -1.63
C LYS A 234 -18.39 9.48 -1.92
N GLU A 235 -18.13 8.30 -1.38
CA GLU A 235 -16.90 7.53 -1.59
C GLU A 235 -16.75 7.15 -3.07
N PHE A 236 -17.84 6.69 -3.71
CA PHE A 236 -17.86 6.34 -5.13
C PHE A 236 -17.57 7.54 -6.03
N LYS A 237 -18.16 8.72 -5.72
CA LYS A 237 -17.90 9.96 -6.44
C LYS A 237 -16.41 10.35 -6.41
N GLN A 238 -15.77 10.24 -5.25
CA GLN A 238 -14.34 10.51 -5.10
C GLN A 238 -13.49 9.49 -5.88
N LEU A 239 -13.83 8.20 -5.77
CA LEU A 239 -13.13 7.12 -6.47
C LEU A 239 -13.17 7.28 -7.98
N MET A 240 -14.33 7.64 -8.55
CA MET A 240 -14.53 7.82 -9.99
C MET A 240 -14.19 9.24 -10.48
N ARG A 241 -13.80 10.15 -9.58
CA ARG A 241 -13.45 11.55 -9.87
C ARG A 241 -14.54 12.33 -10.61
N ILE A 242 -15.81 12.13 -10.22
CA ILE A 242 -16.99 12.77 -10.81
C ILE A 242 -17.69 13.73 -9.84
#